data_02538de23166ccd7fcbbcc76826a1473
#
_entry.id   02538de23166ccd7fcbbcc76826a1473
#
_cell.length_a   1.000
_cell.length_b   1.000
_cell.length_c   1.000
_cell.angle_alpha   90.00
_cell.angle_beta   90.00
_cell.angle_gamma   90.00
#
_symmetry.space_group_name_H-M   'P 1'
#
loop_
_entity.id
_entity.type
_entity.pdbx_description
1 polymer ?
#
loop_
_entity_poly.entity_id
_entity_poly.type
_entity_poly.pdbx_seq_one_letter_code
_entity_poly.pdbx_strand_id
1 'polypeptide(L)'
;MSHTHGADSEVGRLRTVLAHRPGSELLRITPHTRDRLLFPGVPWAARAQQEHDILAQCLRDHGVEVLYVMELLQDVMEYPSARAEAIAAVLADPRLGDQLRADVGSHLGGLDPETLAQVLVTGLALEEFRPGHGVVFGLLDRHDFVIPPLPNLTFLKDSSVWLGPAVAVTSLADARCREAALMRILYGHHPRFAGAVCVYGPELEPLDGGDVLQLAPGVIAVGLTERTTAAGVERLAGRLLQAGLARTVLAVPLRQLPAGTRLDTVCTVIDSDTVLMFPALGYVLQAHIITPGPGGLRVSRPMPLLESMAQAMGADALTVISTGMDPPAASQQQWDDGGNALAIDRRLMVCYERNVGTNARLEAAGVEVIRVPGSELGSGRGGPRAMSCPVTRDSASAGVTAAIASVPDLVTTDTPALTAGVPHFAQAG
;
A
#
# COMPACT_ATOMS: atom_id res chain seq x y z
N MET A 1 -19.49 -18.95 -6.28
CA MET A 1 -19.29 -18.77 -4.83
C MET A 1 -18.97 -17.30 -4.62
N SER A 2 -19.72 -16.57 -3.79
CA SER A 2 -19.40 -15.17 -3.46
C SER A 2 -18.11 -15.18 -2.66
N HIS A 3 -17.04 -14.61 -3.23
CA HIS A 3 -15.80 -14.39 -2.48
C HIS A 3 -16.08 -13.28 -1.47
N THR A 4 -16.03 -13.60 -0.19
CA THR A 4 -16.11 -12.59 0.86
C THR A 4 -14.74 -11.93 1.01
N HIS A 5 -14.67 -10.62 0.80
CA HIS A 5 -13.46 -9.83 1.07
C HIS A 5 -13.65 -9.17 2.43
N GLY A 6 -12.55 -8.93 3.13
CA GLY A 6 -12.59 -8.11 4.31
C GLY A 6 -11.48 -8.41 5.31
N ALA A 7 -10.91 -7.33 5.83
CA ALA A 7 -9.96 -7.37 6.93
C ALA A 7 -10.33 -6.26 7.92
N ASP A 8 -10.74 -6.61 9.13
CA ASP A 8 -11.17 -5.67 10.17
C ASP A 8 -10.14 -5.50 11.29
N SER A 9 -9.01 -6.20 11.20
CA SER A 9 -7.91 -6.10 12.15
C SER A 9 -6.59 -6.54 11.51
N GLU A 10 -5.47 -6.20 12.14
CA GLU A 10 -4.14 -6.70 11.73
C GLU A 10 -3.89 -8.15 12.18
N VAL A 11 -4.63 -8.67 13.17
CA VAL A 11 -4.33 -9.94 13.87
C VAL A 11 -5.39 -11.03 13.73
N GLY A 12 -6.48 -10.78 13.02
CA GLY A 12 -7.39 -11.85 12.60
C GLY A 12 -6.67 -12.84 11.70
N ARG A 13 -6.97 -14.13 11.79
CA ARG A 13 -6.32 -15.17 10.99
C ARG A 13 -6.36 -14.81 9.51
N LEU A 14 -5.19 -14.71 8.89
CA LEU A 14 -5.01 -14.35 7.49
C LEU A 14 -5.51 -15.49 6.60
N ARG A 15 -6.41 -15.20 5.67
CA ARG A 15 -6.98 -16.18 4.74
C ARG A 15 -6.50 -15.97 3.31
N THR A 16 -6.49 -14.73 2.86
CA THR A 16 -6.08 -14.39 1.50
C THR A 16 -5.22 -13.15 1.53
N VAL A 17 -4.10 -13.18 0.86
CA VAL A 17 -3.18 -12.05 0.70
C VAL A 17 -2.89 -11.81 -0.77
N LEU A 18 -2.82 -10.55 -1.16
CA LEU A 18 -2.31 -10.13 -2.45
C LEU A 18 -0.83 -9.78 -2.28
N ALA A 19 0.01 -10.31 -3.17
CA ALA A 19 1.45 -10.14 -3.22
C ALA A 19 1.94 -9.83 -4.63
N HIS A 20 3.11 -9.23 -4.75
CA HIS A 20 3.80 -9.06 -6.02
C HIS A 20 5.19 -9.69 -5.93
N ARG A 21 5.40 -10.75 -6.71
CA ARG A 21 6.73 -11.38 -6.83
C ARG A 21 7.63 -10.46 -7.65
N PRO A 22 8.78 -10.03 -7.15
CA PRO A 22 9.69 -9.18 -7.91
C PRO A 22 10.01 -9.78 -9.28
N GLY A 23 9.85 -8.97 -10.32
CA GLY A 23 10.06 -9.35 -11.71
C GLY A 23 11.20 -8.58 -12.37
N SER A 24 11.04 -8.38 -13.69
CA SER A 24 12.03 -7.64 -14.50
C SER A 24 12.13 -6.16 -14.16
N GLU A 25 11.13 -5.57 -13.51
CA GLU A 25 11.16 -4.20 -13.01
C GLU A 25 12.30 -3.98 -12.00
N LEU A 26 12.66 -5.02 -11.23
CA LEU A 26 13.78 -4.95 -10.29
C LEU A 26 15.14 -4.88 -11.02
N LEU A 27 15.25 -5.47 -12.20
CA LEU A 27 16.45 -5.39 -13.05
C LEU A 27 16.66 -3.99 -13.65
N ARG A 28 15.64 -3.13 -13.62
CA ARG A 28 15.73 -1.72 -14.05
C ARG A 28 16.46 -0.84 -13.04
N ILE A 29 16.68 -1.34 -11.83
CA ILE A 29 17.43 -0.64 -10.78
C ILE A 29 18.92 -0.80 -11.06
N THR A 30 19.56 0.28 -11.43
CA THR A 30 20.99 0.40 -11.73
C THR A 30 21.60 1.52 -10.88
N PRO A 31 22.92 1.68 -10.82
CA PRO A 31 23.53 2.82 -10.16
C PRO A 31 23.04 4.19 -10.67
N HIS A 32 22.56 4.27 -11.92
CA HIS A 32 22.03 5.51 -12.52
C HIS A 32 20.55 5.76 -12.23
N THR A 33 19.77 4.69 -11.98
CA THR A 33 18.30 4.79 -11.87
C THR A 33 17.79 4.61 -10.45
N ARG A 34 18.59 4.05 -9.53
CA ARG A 34 18.17 3.65 -8.17
C ARG A 34 17.53 4.80 -7.38
N ASP A 35 18.13 5.98 -7.37
CA ASP A 35 17.63 7.10 -6.57
C ASP A 35 16.26 7.59 -7.10
N ARG A 36 16.10 7.61 -8.44
CA ARG A 36 14.84 7.95 -9.11
C ARG A 36 13.75 6.88 -8.87
N LEU A 37 14.16 5.63 -8.68
CA LEU A 37 13.27 4.50 -8.38
C LEU A 37 13.10 4.25 -6.87
N LEU A 38 13.64 5.13 -6.03
CA LEU A 38 13.52 5.11 -4.57
C LEU A 38 14.15 3.89 -3.90
N PHE A 39 15.27 3.40 -4.47
CA PHE A 39 16.04 2.30 -3.88
C PHE A 39 17.38 2.80 -3.33
N PRO A 40 17.74 2.42 -2.09
CA PRO A 40 19.02 2.81 -1.48
C PRO A 40 20.23 2.11 -2.11
N GLY A 41 20.01 1.01 -2.83
CA GLY A 41 21.03 0.22 -3.49
C GLY A 41 20.53 -0.48 -4.74
N VAL A 42 21.38 -1.28 -5.37
CA VAL A 42 21.02 -2.15 -6.49
C VAL A 42 20.81 -3.56 -5.96
N PRO A 43 19.58 -4.08 -5.94
CA PRO A 43 19.30 -5.40 -5.38
C PRO A 43 19.76 -6.53 -6.31
N TRP A 44 20.11 -7.66 -5.75
CA TRP A 44 20.28 -8.90 -6.50
C TRP A 44 18.92 -9.53 -6.78
N ALA A 45 18.34 -9.24 -7.94
CA ALA A 45 16.97 -9.59 -8.29
C ALA A 45 16.67 -11.10 -8.15
N ALA A 46 17.56 -11.97 -8.60
CA ALA A 46 17.34 -13.43 -8.47
C ALA A 46 17.26 -13.89 -7.00
N ARG A 47 18.02 -13.25 -6.11
CA ARG A 47 17.96 -13.54 -4.69
C ARG A 47 16.68 -12.98 -4.07
N ALA A 48 16.27 -11.77 -4.43
CA ALA A 48 15.00 -11.18 -3.99
C ALA A 48 13.81 -12.07 -4.40
N GLN A 49 13.84 -12.65 -5.61
CA GLN A 49 12.82 -13.59 -6.06
C GLN A 49 12.77 -14.86 -5.21
N GLN A 50 13.94 -15.45 -4.90
CA GLN A 50 14.01 -16.65 -4.04
C GLN A 50 13.49 -16.36 -2.64
N GLU A 51 13.83 -15.22 -2.07
CA GLU A 51 13.35 -14.80 -0.74
C GLU A 51 11.84 -14.58 -0.73
N HIS A 52 11.30 -13.97 -1.80
CA HIS A 52 9.85 -13.84 -1.96
C HIS A 52 9.16 -15.21 -2.09
N ASP A 53 9.73 -16.14 -2.85
CA ASP A 53 9.17 -17.49 -3.01
C ASP A 53 9.11 -18.23 -1.66
N ILE A 54 10.13 -18.06 -0.82
CA ILE A 54 10.14 -18.60 0.56
C ILE A 54 9.05 -17.96 1.41
N LEU A 55 8.89 -16.62 1.36
CA LEU A 55 7.81 -15.92 2.06
C LEU A 55 6.44 -16.42 1.61
N ALA A 56 6.21 -16.51 0.31
CA ALA A 56 4.94 -16.97 -0.24
C ALA A 56 4.64 -18.43 0.13
N GLN A 57 5.66 -19.30 0.11
CA GLN A 57 5.51 -20.70 0.52
C GLN A 57 5.20 -20.81 2.01
N CYS A 58 5.88 -20.05 2.85
CA CYS A 58 5.58 -19.96 4.28
C CYS A 58 4.11 -19.60 4.54
N LEU A 59 3.56 -18.62 3.82
CA LEU A 59 2.16 -18.24 3.94
C LEU A 59 1.23 -19.38 3.52
N ARG A 60 1.52 -20.07 2.41
CA ARG A 60 0.74 -21.23 1.93
C ARG A 60 0.76 -22.40 2.92
N ASP A 61 1.91 -22.68 3.52
CA ASP A 61 2.06 -23.75 4.52
C ASP A 61 1.19 -23.50 5.77
N HIS A 62 0.85 -22.21 6.04
CA HIS A 62 -0.09 -21.82 7.10
C HIS A 62 -1.53 -21.64 6.63
N GLY A 63 -1.84 -22.12 5.41
CA GLY A 63 -3.21 -22.12 4.85
C GLY A 63 -3.66 -20.77 4.33
N VAL A 64 -2.73 -19.86 4.02
CA VAL A 64 -3.03 -18.57 3.41
C VAL A 64 -3.02 -18.71 1.88
N GLU A 65 -4.08 -18.27 1.24
CA GLU A 65 -4.13 -18.14 -0.21
C GLU A 65 -3.30 -16.91 -0.63
N VAL A 66 -2.30 -17.12 -1.49
CA VAL A 66 -1.44 -16.05 -2.04
C VAL A 66 -1.85 -15.79 -3.47
N LEU A 67 -2.40 -14.60 -3.73
CA LEU A 67 -2.76 -14.08 -5.04
C LEU A 67 -1.61 -13.23 -5.58
N TYR A 68 -1.31 -13.32 -6.86
CA TYR A 68 -0.27 -12.50 -7.48
C TYR A 68 -0.86 -11.40 -8.36
N VAL A 69 -0.40 -10.17 -8.13
CA VAL A 69 -0.82 -8.99 -8.91
C VAL A 69 -0.62 -9.21 -10.40
N MET A 70 0.50 -9.80 -10.82
CA MET A 70 0.79 -9.99 -12.25
C MET A 70 -0.21 -10.92 -12.92
N GLU A 71 -0.59 -12.03 -12.28
CA GLU A 71 -1.59 -12.96 -12.79
C GLU A 71 -2.95 -12.28 -12.96
N LEU A 72 -3.41 -11.62 -11.88
CA LEU A 72 -4.68 -10.90 -11.90
C LEU A 72 -4.67 -9.70 -12.88
N LEU A 73 -3.53 -9.05 -13.07
CA LEU A 73 -3.40 -7.95 -14.02
C LEU A 73 -3.47 -8.46 -15.46
N GLN A 74 -2.86 -9.60 -15.75
CA GLN A 74 -3.01 -10.26 -17.07
C GLN A 74 -4.47 -10.58 -17.37
N ASP A 75 -5.19 -11.16 -16.38
CA ASP A 75 -6.61 -11.45 -16.52
C ASP A 75 -7.45 -10.21 -16.82
N VAL A 76 -7.21 -9.09 -16.13
CA VAL A 76 -8.00 -7.87 -16.37
C VAL A 76 -7.62 -7.16 -17.67
N MET A 77 -6.42 -7.35 -18.21
CA MET A 77 -6.05 -6.78 -19.50
C MET A 77 -6.79 -7.42 -20.68
N GLU A 78 -7.48 -8.54 -20.47
CA GLU A 78 -8.45 -9.09 -21.45
C GLU A 78 -9.70 -8.21 -21.58
N TYR A 79 -10.07 -7.40 -20.59
CA TYR A 79 -11.23 -6.53 -20.63
C TYR A 79 -10.90 -5.19 -21.31
N PRO A 80 -11.60 -4.80 -22.40
CA PRO A 80 -11.29 -3.57 -23.12
C PRO A 80 -11.35 -2.30 -22.25
N SER A 81 -12.26 -2.24 -21.28
CA SER A 81 -12.39 -1.11 -20.36
C SER A 81 -11.18 -0.98 -19.43
N ALA A 82 -10.76 -2.08 -18.78
CA ALA A 82 -9.59 -2.10 -17.91
C ALA A 82 -8.31 -1.75 -18.68
N ARG A 83 -8.18 -2.29 -19.89
CA ARG A 83 -7.08 -1.99 -20.81
C ARG A 83 -7.02 -0.50 -21.15
N ALA A 84 -8.15 0.10 -21.51
CA ALA A 84 -8.21 1.53 -21.82
C ALA A 84 -7.84 2.39 -20.62
N GLU A 85 -8.29 2.06 -19.41
CA GLU A 85 -7.93 2.75 -18.17
C GLU A 85 -6.44 2.62 -17.85
N ALA A 86 -5.86 1.43 -18.03
CA ALA A 86 -4.44 1.20 -17.77
C ALA A 86 -3.54 2.01 -18.72
N ILE A 87 -3.91 2.04 -20.00
CA ILE A 87 -3.22 2.87 -21.00
C ILE A 87 -3.38 4.35 -20.64
N ALA A 88 -4.58 4.79 -20.31
CA ALA A 88 -4.84 6.18 -19.90
C ALA A 88 -4.00 6.59 -18.68
N ALA A 89 -3.83 5.71 -17.70
CA ALA A 89 -2.98 5.96 -16.54
C ALA A 89 -1.50 6.17 -16.90
N VAL A 90 -0.99 5.48 -17.91
CA VAL A 90 0.36 5.73 -18.46
C VAL A 90 0.40 7.07 -19.18
N LEU A 91 -0.57 7.36 -20.03
CA LEU A 91 -0.63 8.55 -20.85
C LEU A 91 -0.91 9.84 -20.06
N ALA A 92 -1.36 9.71 -18.81
CA ALA A 92 -1.53 10.83 -17.89
C ALA A 92 -0.20 11.46 -17.43
N ASP A 93 0.93 10.80 -17.66
CA ASP A 93 2.25 11.35 -17.31
C ASP A 93 2.52 12.63 -18.10
N PRO A 94 2.66 13.80 -17.42
CA PRO A 94 2.87 15.08 -18.10
C PRO A 94 4.22 15.17 -18.81
N ARG A 95 5.17 14.30 -18.48
CA ARG A 95 6.52 14.29 -19.07
C ARG A 95 6.54 13.76 -20.50
N LEU A 96 5.50 13.04 -20.94
CA LEU A 96 5.48 12.45 -22.28
C LEU A 96 5.39 13.49 -23.41
N GLY A 97 4.77 14.66 -23.18
CA GLY A 97 4.47 15.59 -24.27
C GLY A 97 3.49 14.97 -25.30
N ASP A 98 2.98 15.76 -26.22
CA ASP A 98 1.87 15.31 -27.08
C ASP A 98 2.29 14.24 -28.10
N GLN A 99 3.46 14.43 -28.74
CA GLN A 99 3.91 13.52 -29.78
C GLN A 99 4.28 12.14 -29.19
N LEU A 100 5.12 12.13 -28.16
CA LEU A 100 5.54 10.88 -27.52
C LEU A 100 4.34 10.16 -26.88
N ARG A 101 3.38 10.91 -26.31
CA ARG A 101 2.12 10.36 -25.76
C ARG A 101 1.32 9.62 -26.83
N ALA A 102 1.20 10.19 -28.03
CA ALA A 102 0.51 9.52 -29.15
C ALA A 102 1.23 8.24 -29.59
N ASP A 103 2.56 8.29 -29.69
CA ASP A 103 3.38 7.12 -30.07
C ASP A 103 3.27 6.00 -29.02
N VAL A 104 3.36 6.34 -27.72
CA VAL A 104 3.20 5.40 -26.60
C VAL A 104 1.78 4.81 -26.58
N GLY A 105 0.76 5.64 -26.77
CA GLY A 105 -0.63 5.18 -26.82
C GLY A 105 -0.88 4.18 -27.96
N SER A 106 -0.34 4.47 -29.14
CA SER A 106 -0.42 3.56 -30.28
C SER A 106 0.31 2.24 -30.02
N HIS A 107 1.52 2.31 -29.43
CA HIS A 107 2.30 1.12 -29.08
C HIS A 107 1.56 0.22 -28.07
N LEU A 108 1.13 0.78 -26.94
CA LEU A 108 0.41 0.03 -25.89
C LEU A 108 -0.92 -0.54 -26.40
N GLY A 109 -1.61 0.21 -27.27
CA GLY A 109 -2.84 -0.23 -27.91
C GLY A 109 -2.68 -1.49 -28.78
N GLY A 110 -1.51 -1.69 -29.35
CA GLY A 110 -1.17 -2.84 -30.21
C GLY A 110 -0.66 -4.09 -29.49
N LEU A 111 -0.34 -4.00 -28.20
CA LEU A 111 0.18 -5.13 -27.42
C LEU A 111 -0.92 -6.15 -27.13
N ASP A 112 -0.58 -7.42 -26.96
CA ASP A 112 -1.47 -8.42 -26.38
C ASP A 112 -1.61 -8.20 -24.85
N PRO A 113 -2.63 -8.79 -24.20
CA PRO A 113 -2.89 -8.60 -22.78
C PRO A 113 -1.72 -8.92 -21.85
N GLU A 114 -1.03 -10.04 -22.10
CA GLU A 114 0.10 -10.46 -21.28
C GLU A 114 1.28 -9.49 -21.42
N THR A 115 1.65 -9.14 -22.63
CA THR A 115 2.73 -8.17 -22.90
C THR A 115 2.37 -6.79 -22.35
N LEU A 116 1.12 -6.37 -22.47
CA LEU A 116 0.68 -5.09 -21.88
C LEU A 116 0.85 -5.11 -20.37
N ALA A 117 0.35 -6.13 -19.66
CA ALA A 117 0.51 -6.27 -18.22
C ALA A 117 1.98 -6.22 -17.79
N GLN A 118 2.86 -6.89 -18.53
CA GLN A 118 4.29 -6.84 -18.29
C GLN A 118 4.86 -5.44 -18.47
N VAL A 119 4.57 -4.75 -19.57
CA VAL A 119 5.07 -3.39 -19.84
C VAL A 119 4.56 -2.40 -18.79
N LEU A 120 3.33 -2.53 -18.33
CA LEU A 120 2.76 -1.65 -17.29
C LEU A 120 3.57 -1.71 -15.99
N VAL A 121 4.15 -2.85 -15.65
CA VAL A 121 4.93 -3.06 -14.42
C VAL A 121 6.44 -2.91 -14.66
N THR A 122 6.98 -3.58 -15.70
CA THR A 122 8.43 -3.56 -15.98
C THR A 122 8.91 -2.24 -16.57
N GLY A 123 7.97 -1.41 -17.02
CA GLY A 123 8.28 -0.18 -17.75
C GLY A 123 8.80 -0.44 -19.17
N LEU A 124 9.15 0.64 -19.85
CA LEU A 124 9.69 0.63 -21.21
C LEU A 124 10.90 1.56 -21.29
N ALA A 125 12.08 1.00 -21.49
CA ALA A 125 13.29 1.78 -21.68
C ALA A 125 13.32 2.42 -23.07
N LEU A 126 14.07 3.52 -23.22
CA LEU A 126 14.21 4.20 -24.50
C LEU A 126 14.70 3.26 -25.61
N GLU A 127 15.64 2.37 -25.30
CA GLU A 127 16.22 1.42 -26.27
C GLU A 127 15.21 0.38 -26.79
N GLU A 128 14.16 0.13 -26.04
CA GLU A 128 13.09 -0.84 -26.34
C GLU A 128 11.95 -0.21 -27.14
N PHE A 129 11.89 1.13 -27.19
CA PHE A 129 10.80 1.86 -27.82
C PHE A 129 11.20 2.39 -29.20
N ARG A 130 10.60 1.86 -30.23
CA ARG A 130 10.78 2.33 -31.63
C ARG A 130 9.43 2.25 -32.36
N PRO A 131 9.01 3.30 -33.05
CA PRO A 131 9.61 4.61 -33.28
C PRO A 131 9.04 5.67 -32.32
N GLY A 132 9.86 6.38 -31.57
CA GLY A 132 9.47 7.58 -30.87
C GLY A 132 9.78 8.82 -31.69
N HIS A 133 8.96 9.86 -31.57
CA HIS A 133 9.10 11.13 -32.27
C HIS A 133 9.00 12.34 -31.32
N GLY A 134 9.37 13.48 -31.81
CA GLY A 134 9.20 14.75 -31.14
C GLY A 134 10.35 15.18 -30.23
N VAL A 135 10.18 16.37 -29.63
CA VAL A 135 11.23 17.01 -28.83
C VAL A 135 11.56 16.20 -27.57
N VAL A 136 10.54 15.72 -26.87
CA VAL A 136 10.75 14.94 -25.64
C VAL A 136 11.57 13.69 -25.95
N PHE A 137 11.17 12.90 -26.95
CA PHE A 137 11.88 11.69 -27.33
C PHE A 137 13.36 11.97 -27.74
N GLY A 138 13.58 13.03 -28.50
CA GLY A 138 14.93 13.43 -28.96
C GLY A 138 15.86 13.94 -27.84
N LEU A 139 15.31 14.27 -26.67
CA LEU A 139 16.07 14.77 -25.51
C LEU A 139 16.22 13.73 -24.38
N LEU A 140 15.58 12.54 -24.52
CA LEU A 140 15.76 11.45 -23.55
C LEU A 140 17.19 10.91 -23.59
N ASP A 141 17.76 10.68 -22.43
CA ASP A 141 19.05 10.00 -22.26
C ASP A 141 18.87 8.48 -22.44
N ARG A 142 19.93 7.79 -22.81
CA ARG A 142 19.95 6.32 -22.93
C ARG A 142 19.51 5.55 -21.68
N HIS A 143 19.60 6.18 -20.52
CA HIS A 143 19.18 5.60 -19.23
C HIS A 143 17.77 6.04 -18.82
N ASP A 144 17.08 6.80 -19.66
CA ASP A 144 15.73 7.21 -19.39
C ASP A 144 14.71 6.12 -19.75
N PHE A 145 13.58 6.20 -19.07
CA PHE A 145 12.42 5.36 -19.36
C PHE A 145 11.36 6.18 -20.08
N VAL A 146 10.84 5.63 -21.17
CA VAL A 146 9.61 6.12 -21.81
C VAL A 146 8.43 5.85 -20.87
N ILE A 147 8.39 4.68 -20.27
CA ILE A 147 7.47 4.32 -19.21
C ILE A 147 8.30 3.84 -18.01
N PRO A 148 8.30 4.55 -16.87
CA PRO A 148 9.07 4.14 -15.71
C PRO A 148 8.63 2.76 -15.19
N PRO A 149 9.56 1.90 -14.72
CA PRO A 149 9.22 0.65 -14.06
C PRO A 149 8.60 0.89 -12.67
N LEU A 150 7.95 -0.13 -12.12
CA LEU A 150 7.32 -0.09 -10.81
C LEU A 150 7.96 -1.09 -9.81
N PRO A 151 9.26 -0.95 -9.48
CA PRO A 151 9.92 -1.91 -8.59
C PRO A 151 9.38 -1.88 -7.15
N ASN A 152 8.77 -0.76 -6.73
CA ASN A 152 8.14 -0.63 -5.42
C ASN A 152 6.75 -1.30 -5.35
N LEU A 153 6.23 -1.86 -6.43
CA LEU A 153 4.99 -2.65 -6.42
C LEU A 153 5.12 -3.88 -5.51
N THR A 154 6.33 -4.33 -5.21
CA THR A 154 6.61 -5.35 -4.18
C THR A 154 6.02 -4.97 -2.82
N PHE A 155 5.91 -3.66 -2.50
CA PHE A 155 5.34 -3.15 -1.25
C PHE A 155 3.86 -2.81 -1.44
N LEU A 156 3.04 -3.83 -1.63
CA LEU A 156 1.61 -3.69 -1.98
C LEU A 156 0.77 -3.02 -0.91
N LYS A 157 1.19 -3.11 0.36
CA LYS A 157 0.50 -2.43 1.47
C LYS A 157 0.46 -0.93 1.26
N ASP A 158 1.48 -0.36 0.60
CA ASP A 158 1.56 1.08 0.36
C ASP A 158 0.46 1.54 -0.62
N SER A 159 0.12 0.71 -1.62
CA SER A 159 -0.81 1.07 -2.70
C SER A 159 -2.28 0.73 -2.42
N SER A 160 -2.57 -0.15 -1.45
CA SER A 160 -3.95 -0.45 -1.07
C SER A 160 -4.09 -1.10 0.30
N VAL A 161 -5.21 -0.81 0.99
CA VAL A 161 -5.54 -1.34 2.32
C VAL A 161 -7.00 -1.75 2.36
N TRP A 162 -7.28 -3.00 2.73
CA TRP A 162 -8.64 -3.45 3.04
C TRP A 162 -9.02 -3.00 4.45
N LEU A 163 -10.18 -2.38 4.59
CA LEU A 163 -10.72 -1.80 5.83
C LEU A 163 -12.14 -2.33 6.06
N GLY A 164 -12.24 -3.44 6.80
CA GLY A 164 -13.45 -4.24 6.81
C GLY A 164 -13.73 -4.76 5.39
N PRO A 165 -14.97 -4.70 4.90
CA PRO A 165 -15.36 -5.18 3.57
C PRO A 165 -15.01 -4.22 2.42
N ALA A 166 -14.41 -3.08 2.71
CA ALA A 166 -14.06 -2.05 1.74
C ALA A 166 -12.54 -1.96 1.53
N VAL A 167 -12.12 -1.43 0.39
CA VAL A 167 -10.72 -1.16 0.08
C VAL A 167 -10.46 0.32 -0.06
N ALA A 168 -9.38 0.81 0.56
CA ALA A 168 -8.81 2.11 0.27
C ALA A 168 -7.67 1.89 -0.73
N VAL A 169 -7.83 2.35 -1.97
CA VAL A 169 -6.72 2.50 -2.91
C VAL A 169 -6.08 3.83 -2.59
N THR A 170 -4.80 3.81 -2.29
CA THR A 170 -4.07 4.96 -1.77
C THR A 170 -3.77 6.01 -2.84
N SER A 171 -3.30 7.18 -2.43
CA SER A 171 -2.86 8.24 -3.33
C SER A 171 -1.36 8.44 -3.12
N LEU A 172 -0.58 7.70 -3.90
CA LEU A 172 0.87 7.76 -3.87
C LEU A 172 1.39 8.85 -4.80
N ALA A 173 2.40 9.59 -4.34
CA ALA A 173 2.99 10.66 -5.14
C ALA A 173 4.02 10.14 -6.17
N ASP A 174 4.30 10.98 -7.18
CA ASP A 174 5.40 10.86 -8.14
C ASP A 174 5.50 9.50 -8.85
N ALA A 175 6.68 8.88 -8.78
CA ALA A 175 7.00 7.65 -9.51
C ALA A 175 6.10 6.45 -9.15
N ARG A 176 5.38 6.52 -8.01
CA ARG A 176 4.53 5.45 -7.51
C ARG A 176 3.03 5.61 -7.81
N CYS A 177 2.59 6.74 -8.38
CA CYS A 177 1.16 7.00 -8.64
C CYS A 177 0.50 5.91 -9.52
N ARG A 178 1.24 5.33 -10.47
CA ARG A 178 0.73 4.24 -11.32
C ARG A 178 0.51 2.94 -10.57
N GLU A 179 1.22 2.67 -9.47
CA GLU A 179 0.98 1.49 -8.63
C GLU A 179 -0.46 1.53 -8.11
N ALA A 180 -0.87 2.65 -7.52
CA ALA A 180 -2.24 2.83 -7.03
C ALA A 180 -3.29 2.77 -8.18
N ALA A 181 -2.98 3.36 -9.34
CA ALA A 181 -3.87 3.29 -10.50
C ALA A 181 -4.09 1.84 -10.97
N LEU A 182 -3.04 1.01 -11.04
CA LEU A 182 -3.16 -0.40 -11.38
C LEU A 182 -3.98 -1.18 -10.34
N MET A 183 -3.80 -0.89 -9.04
CA MET A 183 -4.61 -1.51 -7.99
C MET A 183 -6.09 -1.14 -8.11
N ARG A 184 -6.42 0.13 -8.45
CA ARG A 184 -7.80 0.54 -8.69
C ARG A 184 -8.42 -0.21 -9.85
N ILE A 185 -7.71 -0.36 -10.96
CA ILE A 185 -8.16 -1.10 -12.14
C ILE A 185 -8.40 -2.58 -11.78
N LEU A 186 -7.46 -3.18 -11.05
CA LEU A 186 -7.56 -4.56 -10.61
C LEU A 186 -8.81 -4.79 -9.74
N TYR A 187 -9.04 -3.98 -8.71
CA TYR A 187 -10.22 -4.10 -7.85
C TYR A 187 -11.52 -3.75 -8.55
N GLY A 188 -11.49 -2.86 -9.55
CA GLY A 188 -12.68 -2.46 -10.31
C GLY A 188 -13.12 -3.46 -11.36
N HIS A 189 -12.19 -4.22 -11.95
CA HIS A 189 -12.49 -5.05 -13.12
C HIS A 189 -12.35 -6.55 -12.88
N HIS A 190 -11.49 -7.00 -11.94
CA HIS A 190 -11.28 -8.43 -11.77
C HIS A 190 -12.44 -9.10 -11.03
N PRO A 191 -13.03 -10.19 -11.57
CA PRO A 191 -14.19 -10.88 -10.98
C PRO A 191 -13.98 -11.32 -9.53
N ARG A 192 -12.73 -11.59 -9.14
CA ARG A 192 -12.36 -11.94 -7.77
C ARG A 192 -12.78 -10.88 -6.75
N PHE A 193 -12.80 -9.61 -7.15
CA PHE A 193 -13.12 -8.48 -6.30
C PHE A 193 -14.51 -7.89 -6.59
N ALA A 194 -15.36 -8.64 -7.28
CA ALA A 194 -16.71 -8.20 -7.58
C ALA A 194 -17.47 -7.82 -6.30
N GLY A 195 -18.04 -6.63 -6.28
CA GLY A 195 -18.73 -6.07 -5.11
C GLY A 195 -17.84 -5.39 -4.08
N ALA A 196 -16.51 -5.31 -4.30
CA ALA A 196 -15.62 -4.51 -3.48
C ALA A 196 -15.99 -3.02 -3.56
N VAL A 197 -16.09 -2.38 -2.40
CA VAL A 197 -16.38 -0.94 -2.31
C VAL A 197 -15.08 -0.18 -2.10
N CYS A 198 -14.76 0.73 -3.02
CA CYS A 198 -13.58 1.57 -2.89
C CYS A 198 -13.92 2.83 -2.07
N VAL A 199 -13.33 2.95 -0.87
CA VAL A 199 -13.57 4.09 0.05
C VAL A 199 -12.56 5.23 -0.11
N TYR A 200 -11.46 5.01 -0.84
CA TYR A 200 -10.45 6.02 -1.14
C TYR A 200 -9.85 5.73 -2.51
N GLY A 201 -9.38 6.76 -3.22
CA GLY A 201 -8.87 6.62 -4.58
C GLY A 201 -7.59 7.43 -4.82
N PRO A 202 -6.82 7.06 -5.87
CA PRO A 202 -5.54 7.70 -6.19
C PRO A 202 -5.66 9.17 -6.63
N GLU A 203 -6.85 9.64 -6.93
CA GLU A 203 -7.17 11.03 -7.31
C GLU A 203 -7.36 11.95 -6.09
N LEU A 204 -7.37 11.40 -4.88
CA LEU A 204 -7.59 12.15 -3.64
C LEU A 204 -6.26 12.65 -3.05
N GLU A 205 -6.35 13.24 -1.86
CA GLU A 205 -5.19 13.76 -1.14
C GLU A 205 -4.16 12.67 -0.84
N PRO A 206 -2.85 12.99 -0.75
CA PRO A 206 -1.81 11.99 -0.51
C PRO A 206 -2.05 11.15 0.75
N LEU A 207 -2.02 9.83 0.57
CA LEU A 207 -2.20 8.80 1.58
C LEU A 207 -1.36 7.58 1.22
N ASP A 208 -0.49 7.12 2.12
CA ASP A 208 0.31 5.89 1.98
C ASP A 208 -0.30 4.79 2.87
N GLY A 209 -0.49 3.59 2.34
CA GLY A 209 -1.09 2.50 3.08
C GLY A 209 -0.21 1.93 4.21
N GLY A 210 1.10 2.18 4.16
CA GLY A 210 2.01 1.90 5.27
C GLY A 210 1.74 2.77 6.51
N ASP A 211 1.07 3.90 6.32
CA ASP A 211 0.61 4.76 7.41
C ASP A 211 -0.74 4.33 8.01
N VAL A 212 -1.41 3.31 7.44
CA VAL A 212 -2.73 2.87 7.92
C VAL A 212 -2.61 1.55 8.69
N LEU A 213 -2.99 1.58 9.97
CA LEU A 213 -3.04 0.43 10.88
C LEU A 213 -4.47 0.17 11.36
N GLN A 214 -4.91 -1.06 11.24
CA GLN A 214 -6.18 -1.52 11.83
C GLN A 214 -5.91 -2.07 13.23
N LEU A 215 -6.11 -1.24 14.26
CA LEU A 215 -5.83 -1.60 15.66
C LEU A 215 -6.81 -2.64 16.20
N ALA A 216 -8.08 -2.48 15.87
CA ALA A 216 -9.17 -3.37 16.25
C ALA A 216 -10.35 -3.14 15.27
N PRO A 217 -11.39 -3.98 15.27
CA PRO A 217 -12.58 -3.76 14.47
C PRO A 217 -13.17 -2.35 14.68
N GLY A 218 -13.20 -1.57 13.60
CA GLY A 218 -13.68 -0.19 13.63
C GLY A 218 -12.74 0.81 14.31
N VAL A 219 -11.49 0.46 14.62
CA VAL A 219 -10.47 1.36 15.18
C VAL A 219 -9.26 1.38 14.25
N ILE A 220 -8.96 2.53 13.69
CA ILE A 220 -7.91 2.70 12.70
C ILE A 220 -6.96 3.81 13.15
N ALA A 221 -5.66 3.58 13.09
CA ALA A 221 -4.66 4.61 13.27
C ALA A 221 -4.05 4.98 11.92
N VAL A 222 -3.82 6.28 11.69
CA VAL A 222 -3.25 6.80 10.46
C VAL A 222 -2.10 7.75 10.79
N GLY A 223 -0.92 7.45 10.28
CA GLY A 223 0.28 8.29 10.41
C GLY A 223 0.15 9.56 9.59
N LEU A 224 0.59 10.69 10.15
CA LEU A 224 0.80 11.95 9.44
C LEU A 224 2.28 12.06 9.11
N THR A 225 2.63 11.86 7.85
CA THR A 225 4.02 11.80 7.36
C THR A 225 4.23 12.78 6.21
N GLU A 226 5.35 12.68 5.53
CA GLU A 226 5.56 13.39 4.23
C GLU A 226 4.70 12.78 3.10
N ARG A 227 4.27 11.52 3.24
CA ARG A 227 3.49 10.78 2.23
C ARG A 227 2.00 10.79 2.51
N THR A 228 1.61 11.04 3.77
CA THR A 228 0.21 11.06 4.22
C THR A 228 -0.11 12.41 4.84
N THR A 229 -0.95 13.18 4.16
CA THR A 229 -1.31 14.54 4.58
C THR A 229 -2.43 14.55 5.61
N ALA A 230 -2.53 15.64 6.36
CA ALA A 230 -3.66 15.84 7.30
C ALA A 230 -5.01 15.84 6.56
N ALA A 231 -5.07 16.41 5.35
CA ALA A 231 -6.27 16.41 4.52
C ALA A 231 -6.64 14.99 4.06
N GLY A 232 -5.64 14.15 3.72
CA GLY A 232 -5.86 12.74 3.38
C GLY A 232 -6.41 11.94 4.56
N VAL A 233 -5.84 12.14 5.76
CA VAL A 233 -6.36 11.51 7.00
C VAL A 233 -7.79 11.96 7.29
N GLU A 234 -8.09 13.25 7.19
CA GLU A 234 -9.43 13.80 7.43
C GLU A 234 -10.45 13.23 6.44
N ARG A 235 -10.09 13.15 5.15
CA ARG A 235 -10.93 12.56 4.11
C ARG A 235 -11.19 11.08 4.36
N LEU A 236 -10.15 10.29 4.64
CA LEU A 236 -10.30 8.86 4.93
C LEU A 236 -11.16 8.65 6.18
N ALA A 237 -10.88 9.37 7.27
CA ALA A 237 -11.65 9.30 8.51
C ALA A 237 -13.12 9.63 8.28
N GLY A 238 -13.41 10.71 7.56
CA GLY A 238 -14.78 11.12 7.22
C GLY A 238 -15.54 10.02 6.49
N ARG A 239 -14.95 9.45 5.45
CA ARG A 239 -15.56 8.37 4.67
C ARG A 239 -15.78 7.10 5.48
N LEU A 240 -14.79 6.68 6.27
CA LEU A 240 -14.90 5.49 7.10
C LEU A 240 -15.94 5.62 8.20
N LEU A 241 -15.99 6.77 8.88
CA LEU A 241 -16.96 7.04 9.94
C LEU A 241 -18.39 7.17 9.38
N GLN A 242 -18.54 7.82 8.23
CA GLN A 242 -19.82 7.95 7.54
C GLN A 242 -20.35 6.61 7.04
N ALA A 243 -19.46 5.76 6.51
CA ALA A 243 -19.80 4.41 6.04
C ALA A 243 -20.04 3.39 7.17
N GLY A 244 -19.80 3.76 8.45
CA GLY A 244 -19.86 2.84 9.58
C GLY A 244 -18.74 1.79 9.60
N LEU A 245 -17.70 1.97 8.79
CA LEU A 245 -16.52 1.09 8.73
C LEU A 245 -15.54 1.35 9.87
N ALA A 246 -15.58 2.54 10.45
CA ALA A 246 -14.86 2.89 11.67
C ALA A 246 -15.80 3.58 12.66
N ARG A 247 -15.50 3.43 13.96
CA ARG A 247 -16.08 4.21 15.04
C ARG A 247 -15.10 5.27 15.56
N THR A 248 -13.81 5.02 15.37
CA THR A 248 -12.71 5.87 15.85
C THR A 248 -11.54 5.80 14.89
N VAL A 249 -10.99 6.95 14.54
CA VAL A 249 -9.72 7.07 13.80
C VAL A 249 -8.73 7.86 14.64
N LEU A 250 -7.50 7.37 14.75
CA LEU A 250 -6.39 8.05 15.43
C LEU A 250 -5.49 8.69 14.38
N ALA A 251 -5.32 9.98 14.40
CA ALA A 251 -4.31 10.69 13.59
C ALA A 251 -3.02 10.83 14.39
N VAL A 252 -1.91 10.25 13.90
CA VAL A 252 -0.62 10.16 14.60
C VAL A 252 0.43 11.00 13.88
N PRO A 253 0.79 12.21 14.37
CA PRO A 253 1.86 13.01 13.76
C PRO A 253 3.23 12.34 13.89
N LEU A 254 3.91 12.07 12.76
CA LEU A 254 5.23 11.43 12.66
C LEU A 254 6.31 12.33 12.04
N ARG A 255 5.95 13.56 11.65
CA ARG A 255 6.85 14.49 10.93
C ARG A 255 8.13 14.87 11.69
N GLN A 256 8.16 14.68 13.01
CA GLN A 256 9.35 14.89 13.84
C GLN A 256 10.35 13.71 13.76
N LEU A 257 9.99 12.61 13.14
CA LEU A 257 10.83 11.44 12.95
C LEU A 257 11.67 11.56 11.67
N PRO A 258 12.72 10.72 11.50
CA PRO A 258 13.49 10.71 10.28
C PRO A 258 12.63 10.54 9.03
N ALA A 259 13.04 11.19 7.94
CA ALA A 259 12.38 11.09 6.64
C ALA A 259 12.17 9.63 6.22
N GLY A 260 11.02 9.34 5.62
CA GLY A 260 10.64 8.00 5.19
C GLY A 260 10.11 7.09 6.30
N THR A 261 10.00 7.57 7.56
CA THR A 261 9.34 6.83 8.65
C THR A 261 7.84 6.77 8.39
N ARG A 262 7.27 5.56 8.44
CA ARG A 262 5.82 5.30 8.33
C ARG A 262 5.30 4.73 9.65
N LEU A 263 3.99 4.76 9.84
CA LEU A 263 3.39 4.25 11.08
C LEU A 263 3.65 2.75 11.27
N ASP A 264 3.68 1.96 10.20
CA ASP A 264 3.94 0.53 10.22
C ASP A 264 5.41 0.15 10.55
N THR A 265 6.33 1.10 10.43
CA THR A 265 7.72 0.92 10.90
C THR A 265 7.90 1.31 12.37
N VAL A 266 6.94 2.06 12.92
CA VAL A 266 6.91 2.50 14.32
C VAL A 266 6.20 1.50 15.20
N CYS A 267 5.08 0.95 14.72
CA CYS A 267 4.17 0.11 15.49
C CYS A 267 3.59 -1.02 14.64
N THR A 268 3.58 -2.23 15.18
CA THR A 268 2.88 -3.39 14.62
C THR A 268 1.99 -4.02 15.68
N VAL A 269 0.76 -4.35 15.32
CA VAL A 269 -0.19 -5.02 16.23
C VAL A 269 0.14 -6.51 16.28
N ILE A 270 0.26 -7.06 17.48
CA ILE A 270 0.62 -8.46 17.75
C ILE A 270 -0.58 -9.24 18.26
N ASP A 271 -1.41 -8.60 19.08
CA ASP A 271 -2.65 -9.17 19.66
C ASP A 271 -3.65 -8.04 19.95
N SER A 272 -4.79 -8.36 20.46
CA SER A 272 -5.86 -7.41 20.81
C SER A 272 -5.45 -6.32 21.81
N ASP A 273 -4.40 -6.53 22.59
CA ASP A 273 -3.88 -5.65 23.63
C ASP A 273 -2.35 -5.51 23.59
N THR A 274 -1.70 -6.07 22.56
CA THR A 274 -0.24 -6.16 22.49
C THR A 274 0.27 -5.56 21.20
N VAL A 275 1.28 -4.69 21.30
CA VAL A 275 1.93 -4.06 20.14
C VAL A 275 3.44 -4.22 20.21
N LEU A 276 4.06 -4.41 19.04
CA LEU A 276 5.50 -4.28 18.86
C LEU A 276 5.79 -2.82 18.52
N MET A 277 6.69 -2.18 19.26
CA MET A 277 6.98 -0.76 19.04
C MET A 277 8.47 -0.45 19.23
N PHE A 278 8.94 0.53 18.47
CA PHE A 278 10.27 1.10 18.67
C PHE A 278 10.30 1.85 20.01
N PRO A 279 11.25 1.51 20.93
CA PRO A 279 11.13 1.86 22.35
C PRO A 279 11.04 3.35 22.66
N ALA A 280 11.83 4.17 21.96
CA ALA A 280 11.87 5.60 22.23
C ALA A 280 10.59 6.34 21.78
N LEU A 281 9.80 5.76 20.89
CA LEU A 281 8.69 6.45 20.22
C LEU A 281 7.37 6.31 20.99
N GLY A 282 7.14 5.18 21.67
CA GLY A 282 5.89 4.93 22.38
C GLY A 282 5.53 5.98 23.45
N TYR A 283 6.54 6.61 24.05
CA TYR A 283 6.37 7.61 25.11
C TYR A 283 6.38 9.06 24.60
N VAL A 284 6.83 9.30 23.35
CA VAL A 284 6.97 10.65 22.79
C VAL A 284 5.84 10.97 21.83
N LEU A 285 5.32 9.97 21.14
CA LEU A 285 4.28 10.14 20.13
C LEU A 285 2.93 10.45 20.78
N GLN A 286 2.20 11.31 20.08
CA GLN A 286 0.85 11.70 20.44
C GLN A 286 -0.11 11.35 19.31
N ALA A 287 -1.40 11.24 19.63
CA ALA A 287 -2.46 11.04 18.66
C ALA A 287 -3.63 11.97 18.91
N HIS A 288 -4.33 12.31 17.85
CA HIS A 288 -5.63 12.95 17.89
C HIS A 288 -6.71 11.90 17.63
N ILE A 289 -7.70 11.82 18.52
CA ILE A 289 -8.84 10.92 18.37
C ILE A 289 -9.90 11.62 17.51
N ILE A 290 -10.28 11.00 16.41
CA ILE A 290 -11.31 11.48 15.48
C ILE A 290 -12.53 10.58 15.60
N THR A 291 -13.69 11.16 15.88
CA THR A 291 -14.98 10.49 16.02
C THR A 291 -16.08 11.28 15.29
N PRO A 292 -17.26 10.69 15.05
CA PRO A 292 -18.41 11.45 14.57
C PRO A 292 -18.79 12.56 15.56
N GLY A 293 -19.17 13.72 15.05
CA GLY A 293 -19.62 14.87 15.84
C GLY A 293 -20.73 15.64 15.16
N PRO A 294 -21.39 16.57 15.86
CA PRO A 294 -22.40 17.45 15.29
C PRO A 294 -21.80 18.27 14.12
N GLY A 295 -22.33 18.06 12.92
CA GLY A 295 -21.88 18.79 11.72
C GLY A 295 -20.59 18.25 11.07
N GLY A 296 -20.13 17.04 11.43
CA GLY A 296 -18.95 16.43 10.78
C GLY A 296 -18.07 15.64 11.74
N LEU A 297 -16.77 15.92 11.73
CA LEU A 297 -15.79 15.23 12.56
C LEU A 297 -15.53 16.00 13.87
N ARG A 298 -15.42 15.25 14.95
CA ARG A 298 -14.88 15.75 16.23
C ARG A 298 -13.44 15.28 16.33
N VAL A 299 -12.50 16.20 16.58
CA VAL A 299 -11.09 15.91 16.78
C VAL A 299 -10.70 16.28 18.21
N SER A 300 -10.07 15.36 18.95
CA SER A 300 -9.60 15.61 20.32
C SER A 300 -8.36 16.51 20.34
N ARG A 301 -8.02 17.03 21.55
CA ARG A 301 -6.66 17.48 21.81
C ARG A 301 -5.70 16.27 21.71
N PRO A 302 -4.39 16.53 21.42
CA PRO A 302 -3.42 15.44 21.38
C PRO A 302 -3.29 14.77 22.75
N MET A 303 -3.16 13.44 22.73
CA MET A 303 -2.97 12.59 23.90
C MET A 303 -1.81 11.62 23.62
N PRO A 304 -1.16 11.07 24.64
CA PRO A 304 -0.13 10.04 24.43
C PRO A 304 -0.64 8.90 23.54
N LEU A 305 0.18 8.46 22.58
CA LEU A 305 -0.25 7.47 21.56
C LEU A 305 -0.76 6.17 22.19
N LEU A 306 0.00 5.60 23.14
CA LEU A 306 -0.39 4.34 23.78
C LEU A 306 -1.70 4.42 24.56
N GLU A 307 -1.94 5.55 25.24
CA GLU A 307 -3.20 5.82 25.96
C GLU A 307 -4.35 5.96 24.96
N SER A 308 -4.14 6.69 23.87
CA SER A 308 -5.13 6.88 22.81
C SER A 308 -5.50 5.55 22.15
N MET A 309 -4.50 4.69 21.88
CA MET A 309 -4.71 3.35 21.33
C MET A 309 -5.49 2.47 22.32
N ALA A 310 -5.05 2.37 23.57
CA ALA A 310 -5.73 1.58 24.61
C ALA A 310 -7.20 2.01 24.76
N GLN A 311 -7.45 3.32 24.90
CA GLN A 311 -8.80 3.88 24.99
C GLN A 311 -9.65 3.50 23.76
N ALA A 312 -9.13 3.67 22.56
CA ALA A 312 -9.87 3.40 21.33
C ALA A 312 -10.16 1.90 21.14
N MET A 313 -9.23 1.03 21.54
CA MET A 313 -9.37 -0.44 21.50
C MET A 313 -10.24 -0.98 22.63
N GLY A 314 -10.52 -0.19 23.67
CA GLY A 314 -11.28 -0.61 24.86
C GLY A 314 -10.46 -1.46 25.83
N ALA A 315 -9.15 -1.30 25.84
CA ALA A 315 -8.23 -1.93 26.77
C ALA A 315 -7.85 -0.97 27.91
N ASP A 316 -7.59 -1.48 29.10
CA ASP A 316 -7.14 -0.70 30.25
C ASP A 316 -5.72 -0.13 30.01
N ALA A 317 -4.85 -0.95 29.38
CA ALA A 317 -3.50 -0.60 28.95
C ALA A 317 -3.05 -1.53 27.82
N LEU A 318 -2.03 -1.11 27.06
CA LEU A 318 -1.39 -1.94 26.05
C LEU A 318 -0.11 -2.57 26.58
N THR A 319 0.09 -3.83 26.26
CA THR A 319 1.38 -4.50 26.40
C THR A 319 2.29 -4.09 25.26
N VAL A 320 3.45 -3.50 25.57
CA VAL A 320 4.42 -3.06 24.56
C VAL A 320 5.61 -3.99 24.55
N ILE A 321 5.81 -4.69 23.41
CA ILE A 321 7.04 -5.43 23.12
C ILE A 321 7.99 -4.45 22.41
N SER A 322 9.18 -4.27 22.97
CA SER A 322 10.18 -3.34 22.43
C SER A 322 11.05 -4.02 21.38
N THR A 323 11.32 -3.36 20.25
CA THR A 323 12.27 -3.86 19.23
C THR A 323 13.73 -3.88 19.70
N GLY A 324 14.07 -3.16 20.78
CA GLY A 324 15.40 -3.17 21.40
C GLY A 324 15.52 -2.07 22.45
N MET A 325 16.41 -2.24 23.43
CA MET A 325 16.67 -1.25 24.50
C MET A 325 17.96 -0.47 24.29
N ASP A 326 18.93 -1.06 23.58
CA ASP A 326 20.17 -0.39 23.20
C ASP A 326 19.92 0.48 21.96
N PRO A 327 20.10 1.83 22.06
CA PRO A 327 19.77 2.73 20.97
C PRO A 327 20.43 2.43 19.62
N PRO A 328 21.73 2.10 19.53
CA PRO A 328 22.33 1.70 18.26
C PRO A 328 21.70 0.45 17.65
N ALA A 329 21.53 -0.61 18.46
CA ALA A 329 20.93 -1.85 17.99
C ALA A 329 19.45 -1.68 17.61
N ALA A 330 18.70 -0.91 18.37
CA ALA A 330 17.31 -0.58 18.06
C ALA A 330 17.19 0.20 16.74
N SER A 331 18.08 1.16 16.50
CA SER A 331 18.11 1.94 15.25
C SER A 331 18.46 1.06 14.05
N GLN A 332 19.39 0.12 14.21
CA GLN A 332 19.74 -0.83 13.16
C GLN A 332 18.57 -1.76 12.84
N GLN A 333 17.88 -2.30 13.86
CA GLN A 333 16.73 -3.17 13.64
C GLN A 333 15.53 -2.41 13.06
N GLN A 334 15.38 -1.13 13.38
CA GLN A 334 14.39 -0.29 12.71
C GLN A 334 14.75 -0.08 11.23
N TRP A 335 16.03 0.13 10.92
CA TRP A 335 16.51 0.20 9.54
C TRP A 335 16.27 -1.09 8.78
N ASP A 336 16.37 -2.22 9.45
CA ASP A 336 16.17 -3.58 8.92
C ASP A 336 14.70 -4.03 8.98
N ASP A 337 13.76 -3.10 9.11
CA ASP A 337 12.30 -3.35 9.17
C ASP A 337 11.87 -4.31 10.30
N GLY A 338 12.59 -4.31 11.43
CA GLY A 338 12.27 -5.16 12.57
C GLY A 338 10.91 -4.90 13.20
N GLY A 339 10.36 -3.70 13.01
CA GLY A 339 9.01 -3.34 13.40
C GLY A 339 7.94 -3.65 12.35
N ASN A 340 8.29 -4.14 11.15
CA ASN A 340 7.36 -4.36 10.04
C ASN A 340 7.05 -5.85 9.84
N ALA A 341 6.55 -6.51 10.90
CA ALA A 341 6.20 -7.92 10.92
C ALA A 341 4.77 -8.16 10.41
N LEU A 342 4.53 -9.28 9.74
CA LEU A 342 3.21 -9.69 9.27
C LEU A 342 2.58 -10.68 10.24
N ALA A 343 1.44 -10.35 10.84
CA ALA A 343 0.66 -11.31 11.58
C ALA A 343 -0.10 -12.26 10.62
N ILE A 344 0.10 -13.57 10.78
CA ILE A 344 -0.73 -14.60 10.14
C ILE A 344 -1.94 -14.90 11.01
N ASP A 345 -1.76 -14.88 12.32
CA ASP A 345 -2.78 -15.08 13.34
C ASP A 345 -2.36 -14.30 14.59
N ARG A 346 -3.20 -14.29 15.63
CA ARG A 346 -2.84 -13.72 16.94
C ARG A 346 -1.57 -14.38 17.45
N ARG A 347 -0.58 -13.58 17.82
CA ARG A 347 0.72 -14.02 18.36
C ARG A 347 1.47 -15.02 17.46
N LEU A 348 1.20 -14.99 16.14
CA LEU A 348 1.92 -15.74 15.12
C LEU A 348 2.38 -14.77 14.01
N MET A 349 3.68 -14.50 13.97
CA MET A 349 4.26 -13.43 13.17
C MET A 349 5.29 -13.95 12.18
N VAL A 350 5.27 -13.42 10.95
CA VAL A 350 6.35 -13.58 9.97
C VAL A 350 7.29 -12.37 10.07
N CYS A 351 8.55 -12.64 10.33
CA CYS A 351 9.61 -11.63 10.52
C CYS A 351 10.84 -11.98 9.69
N TYR A 352 11.63 -10.97 9.33
CA TYR A 352 12.94 -11.23 8.76
C TYR A 352 13.88 -11.88 9.78
N GLU A 353 14.60 -12.95 9.37
CA GLU A 353 15.52 -13.70 10.21
C GLU A 353 16.65 -12.83 10.78
N ARG A 354 17.08 -11.80 10.04
CA ARG A 354 18.15 -10.88 10.43
C ARG A 354 17.83 -10.01 11.63
N ASN A 355 16.56 -9.85 11.98
CA ASN A 355 16.11 -9.09 13.14
C ASN A 355 16.18 -9.92 14.44
N VAL A 356 17.36 -10.48 14.72
CA VAL A 356 17.60 -11.46 15.80
C VAL A 356 17.10 -10.95 17.15
N GLY A 357 17.41 -9.69 17.49
CA GLY A 357 17.03 -9.10 18.78
C GLY A 357 15.52 -8.90 18.93
N THR A 358 14.85 -8.41 17.90
CA THR A 358 13.37 -8.26 17.87
C THR A 358 12.69 -9.61 17.94
N ASN A 359 13.15 -10.59 17.15
CA ASN A 359 12.59 -11.92 17.12
C ASN A 359 12.68 -12.60 18.50
N ALA A 360 13.86 -12.52 19.16
CA ALA A 360 14.04 -13.08 20.51
C ALA A 360 13.11 -12.43 21.55
N ARG A 361 12.81 -11.13 21.43
CA ARG A 361 11.88 -10.43 22.34
C ARG A 361 10.44 -10.83 22.11
N LEU A 362 10.04 -11.00 20.85
CA LEU A 362 8.73 -11.52 20.50
C LEU A 362 8.53 -12.92 21.09
N GLU A 363 9.50 -13.82 20.91
CA GLU A 363 9.46 -15.18 21.47
C GLU A 363 9.44 -15.20 22.99
N ALA A 364 10.25 -14.35 23.65
CA ALA A 364 10.24 -14.21 25.11
C ALA A 364 8.89 -13.71 25.65
N ALA A 365 8.15 -12.96 24.84
CA ALA A 365 6.78 -12.51 25.14
C ALA A 365 5.71 -13.56 24.77
N GLY A 366 6.10 -14.77 24.33
CA GLY A 366 5.19 -15.84 23.96
C GLY A 366 4.55 -15.70 22.58
N VAL A 367 5.22 -14.97 21.66
CA VAL A 367 4.82 -14.86 20.26
C VAL A 367 5.57 -15.91 19.46
N GLU A 368 4.87 -16.66 18.63
CA GLU A 368 5.48 -17.57 17.67
C GLU A 368 6.03 -16.76 16.48
N VAL A 369 7.32 -16.94 16.17
CA VAL A 369 8.01 -16.19 15.13
C VAL A 369 8.47 -17.12 14.02
N ILE A 370 7.92 -16.90 12.83
CA ILE A 370 8.35 -17.56 11.61
C ILE A 370 9.39 -16.65 10.94
N ARG A 371 10.61 -17.17 10.82
CA ARG A 371 11.72 -16.42 10.24
C ARG A 371 11.84 -16.67 8.76
N VAL A 372 11.87 -15.59 7.97
CA VAL A 372 12.08 -15.63 6.53
C VAL A 372 13.31 -14.82 6.14
N PRO A 373 14.04 -15.20 5.09
CA PRO A 373 15.14 -14.40 4.59
C PRO A 373 14.60 -13.11 3.93
N GLY A 374 15.38 -12.06 3.94
CA GLY A 374 14.94 -10.76 3.42
C GLY A 374 16.10 -9.79 3.18
N SER A 375 17.28 -10.30 2.85
CA SER A 375 18.46 -9.47 2.60
C SER A 375 18.31 -8.62 1.35
N GLU A 376 17.80 -9.20 0.28
CA GLU A 376 17.58 -8.54 -1.01
C GLU A 376 16.14 -8.11 -1.21
N LEU A 377 15.20 -8.91 -0.75
CA LEU A 377 13.77 -8.62 -0.81
C LEU A 377 13.44 -7.34 -0.01
N GLY A 378 14.05 -7.15 1.17
CA GLY A 378 13.91 -5.96 1.99
C GLY A 378 14.74 -4.75 1.54
N SER A 379 15.51 -4.84 0.45
CA SER A 379 16.42 -3.77 0.01
C SER A 379 15.73 -2.46 -0.36
N GLY A 380 14.44 -2.52 -0.76
CA GLY A 380 13.60 -1.34 -0.99
C GLY A 380 12.99 -0.74 0.29
N ARG A 381 13.35 -1.25 1.47
CA ARG A 381 12.91 -0.79 2.79
C ARG A 381 11.43 -1.06 3.08
N GLY A 382 11.13 -2.33 3.21
CA GLY A 382 9.85 -2.83 3.67
C GLY A 382 9.96 -4.27 4.17
N GLY A 383 9.28 -4.56 5.28
CA GLY A 383 9.22 -5.89 5.87
C GLY A 383 8.11 -6.76 5.27
N PRO A 384 7.91 -7.97 5.81
CA PRO A 384 6.86 -8.88 5.35
C PRO A 384 5.46 -8.26 5.33
N ARG A 385 5.14 -7.33 6.27
CA ARG A 385 3.87 -6.62 6.29
C ARG A 385 3.71 -5.67 5.09
N ALA A 386 4.74 -4.88 4.78
CA ALA A 386 4.70 -3.94 3.66
C ALA A 386 4.52 -4.64 2.30
N MET A 387 5.05 -5.86 2.16
CA MET A 387 4.94 -6.67 0.94
C MET A 387 3.60 -7.37 0.78
N SER A 388 2.77 -7.33 1.79
CA SER A 388 1.54 -8.10 1.86
C SER A 388 0.33 -7.18 1.96
N CYS A 389 -0.63 -7.32 1.05
CA CYS A 389 -1.94 -6.68 1.18
C CYS A 389 -2.96 -7.75 1.59
N PRO A 390 -3.30 -7.87 2.89
CA PRO A 390 -4.36 -8.76 3.35
C PRO A 390 -5.69 -8.41 2.70
N VAL A 391 -6.26 -9.35 1.95
CA VAL A 391 -7.57 -9.22 1.30
C VAL A 391 -8.68 -9.75 2.20
N THR A 392 -8.40 -10.88 2.87
CA THR A 392 -9.36 -11.52 3.77
C THR A 392 -8.67 -11.97 5.05
N ARG A 393 -9.25 -11.56 6.17
CA ARG A 393 -8.92 -12.06 7.51
C ARG A 393 -10.19 -12.51 8.22
N ASP A 394 -10.09 -13.49 9.12
CA ASP A 394 -11.17 -13.78 10.05
C ASP A 394 -11.38 -12.55 10.94
N SER A 395 -12.64 -12.25 11.27
CA SER A 395 -12.93 -11.13 12.16
C SER A 395 -12.31 -11.36 13.54
N ALA A 396 -11.65 -10.33 14.06
CA ALA A 396 -11.08 -10.37 15.41
C ALA A 396 -12.15 -10.30 16.50
N SER A 397 -13.38 -9.89 16.18
CA SER A 397 -14.54 -9.93 17.08
C SER A 397 -15.48 -11.06 16.72
N ALA A 398 -15.81 -11.89 17.67
CA ALA A 398 -16.94 -12.81 17.55
C ALA A 398 -18.23 -11.96 17.46
N GLY A 399 -18.80 -11.81 16.26
CA GLY A 399 -20.22 -11.47 16.11
C GLY A 399 -20.62 -10.03 15.73
N VAL A 400 -19.79 -9.22 15.05
CA VAL A 400 -20.26 -7.96 14.46
C VAL A 400 -20.20 -8.05 12.93
N THR A 401 -21.30 -8.51 12.33
CA THR A 401 -21.54 -8.32 10.89
C THR A 401 -22.07 -6.90 10.72
N ALA A 402 -21.20 -5.94 10.40
CA ALA A 402 -21.63 -4.60 10.03
C ALA A 402 -22.35 -4.69 8.67
N ALA A 403 -23.66 -4.44 8.66
CA ALA A 403 -24.39 -4.16 7.43
C ALA A 403 -23.86 -2.83 6.87
N ILE A 404 -23.32 -2.84 5.66
CA ILE A 404 -22.95 -1.62 4.95
C ILE A 404 -24.26 -0.88 4.66
N ALA A 405 -24.49 0.23 5.37
CA ALA A 405 -25.49 1.17 4.97
C ALA A 405 -25.10 1.71 3.57
N SER A 406 -26.03 1.72 2.62
CA SER A 406 -25.81 2.28 1.30
C SER A 406 -25.30 3.72 1.45
N VAL A 407 -24.03 3.96 1.15
CA VAL A 407 -23.42 5.28 1.15
C VAL A 407 -23.67 5.89 -0.23
N PRO A 408 -24.49 6.96 -0.35
CA PRO A 408 -24.58 7.73 -1.59
C PRO A 408 -23.23 8.44 -1.76
N ASP A 409 -22.64 8.47 -2.94
CA ASP A 409 -21.38 9.12 -3.30
C ASP A 409 -20.05 8.35 -3.02
N LEU A 410 -20.10 7.06 -2.78
CA LEU A 410 -18.93 6.23 -3.06
C LEU A 410 -18.85 6.05 -4.58
N VAL A 411 -17.70 6.42 -5.16
CA VAL A 411 -17.47 6.45 -6.61
C VAL A 411 -18.01 5.20 -7.27
N THR A 412 -19.26 5.26 -7.70
CA THR A 412 -19.71 4.44 -8.82
C THR A 412 -18.94 4.97 -10.03
N THR A 413 -18.35 4.10 -10.79
CA THR A 413 -17.62 4.39 -12.02
C THR A 413 -18.57 4.90 -13.11
N ASP A 414 -19.18 6.06 -12.88
CA ASP A 414 -19.74 6.88 -13.94
C ASP A 414 -18.66 7.88 -14.35
N THR A 415 -17.85 7.47 -15.30
CA THR A 415 -16.96 8.35 -16.04
C THR A 415 -17.83 9.42 -16.70
N PRO A 416 -17.74 10.72 -16.33
CA PRO A 416 -18.34 11.73 -17.16
C PRO A 416 -17.58 11.73 -18.48
N ALA A 417 -18.27 11.43 -19.57
CA ALA A 417 -17.76 11.61 -20.91
C ALA A 417 -17.23 13.04 -21.00
N LEU A 418 -15.91 13.20 -21.15
CA LEU A 418 -15.29 14.45 -21.54
C LEU A 418 -15.78 14.78 -22.96
N THR A 419 -16.92 15.44 -23.06
CA THR A 419 -17.29 16.15 -24.26
C THR A 419 -16.31 17.32 -24.41
N ALA A 420 -15.34 17.14 -25.29
CA ALA A 420 -14.45 18.18 -25.75
C ALA A 420 -15.30 19.28 -26.43
N GLY A 421 -15.67 20.29 -25.68
CA GLY A 421 -16.12 21.57 -26.21
C GLY A 421 -14.91 22.32 -26.76
N VAL A 422 -14.70 22.25 -28.06
CA VAL A 422 -13.76 23.12 -28.78
C VAL A 422 -14.33 24.55 -28.72
N PRO A 423 -13.64 25.55 -28.15
CA PRO A 423 -14.06 26.93 -28.29
C PRO A 423 -13.74 27.39 -29.70
N HIS A 424 -14.77 27.71 -30.48
CA HIS A 424 -14.65 28.49 -31.72
C HIS A 424 -14.10 29.89 -31.37
N PHE A 425 -12.86 30.16 -31.71
CA PHE A 425 -12.38 31.53 -31.80
C PHE A 425 -12.97 32.15 -33.08
N ALA A 426 -13.94 33.08 -32.93
CA ALA A 426 -14.40 33.95 -34.00
C ALA A 426 -13.27 34.95 -34.33
N GLN A 427 -12.92 34.99 -35.61
CA GLN A 427 -12.12 36.06 -36.17
C GLN A 427 -12.94 37.36 -36.08
N ALA A 428 -12.37 38.39 -35.49
CA ALA A 428 -12.84 39.75 -35.64
C ALA A 428 -11.67 40.57 -36.18
N GLY A 429 -11.95 41.28 -37.24
CA GLY A 429 -11.34 42.21 -38.10
C GLY A 429 -10.10 43.06 -37.74
#